data_e6c3c4437fa8a985c464b79bc247d613
#
_entry.id   e6c3c4437fa8a985c464b79bc247d613
#
_cell.length_a   1.000
_cell.length_b   1.000
_cell.length_c   1.000
_cell.angle_alpha   90.00
_cell.angle_beta   90.00
_cell.angle_gamma   90.00
#
_symmetry.space_group_name_H-M   'P 1'
#
loop_
_entity.id
_entity.type
_entity.pdbx_description
1 polymer ?
#
loop_
_entity_poly.entity_id
_entity_poly.type
_entity_poly.pdbx_seq_one_letter_code
_entity_poly.pdbx_strand_id
1 'polypeptide(L)'
;MFRAWRERGECVVGTQLHPWVSPPFEEEVTEANSYPGNLPQQLERAKLKALTEKIEENCGERPVVYRAGRAGLGPNSIEALEELGYQVDTSVVPHTDFRHQLGPDYSDYALDPFWFGQERRILELPLTRGFTGPLRKLGPLGYNMLGRGVGRALRVPGIVARLEFLQRVTLTPEGITLSEMKRLTEEALADGRRIFGLSFHSPSVLPGCTPYVRTEGAAKKFLETIDLYVAYFLGQLGGEALTPLEIYRRLNDDAN
;
A
#
# COMPACT_ATOMS: atom_id res chain seq x y z
N MET A 1 -15.67 -14.48 -11.73
CA MET A 1 -14.23 -14.70 -11.76
C MET A 1 -13.64 -14.63 -10.35
N PHE A 2 -13.61 -13.50 -9.62
CA PHE A 2 -13.05 -13.38 -8.27
C PHE A 2 -13.66 -14.36 -7.26
N ARG A 3 -15.00 -14.53 -7.26
CA ARG A 3 -15.68 -15.52 -6.41
C ARG A 3 -15.10 -16.93 -6.58
N ALA A 4 -14.92 -17.37 -7.84
CA ALA A 4 -14.38 -18.69 -8.11
C ALA A 4 -12.91 -18.84 -7.70
N TRP A 5 -12.09 -17.80 -7.83
CA TRP A 5 -10.71 -17.81 -7.33
C TRP A 5 -10.65 -17.87 -5.82
N ARG A 6 -11.49 -17.08 -5.13
CA ARG A 6 -11.61 -17.12 -3.68
C ARG A 6 -12.04 -18.52 -3.19
N GLU A 7 -13.07 -19.11 -3.82
CA GLU A 7 -13.56 -20.46 -3.47
C GLU A 7 -12.49 -21.54 -3.61
N ARG A 8 -11.50 -21.34 -4.49
CA ARG A 8 -10.33 -22.22 -4.61
C ARG A 8 -9.15 -21.83 -3.70
N GLY A 9 -9.29 -20.78 -2.91
CA GLY A 9 -8.22 -20.28 -2.04
C GLY A 9 -7.08 -19.57 -2.78
N GLU A 10 -7.29 -19.16 -4.05
CA GLU A 10 -6.28 -18.52 -4.88
C GLU A 10 -6.17 -17.00 -4.64
N CYS A 11 -7.15 -16.38 -4.00
CA CYS A 11 -7.11 -14.97 -3.64
C CYS A 11 -7.96 -14.65 -2.41
N VAL A 12 -7.64 -13.53 -1.77
CA VAL A 12 -8.48 -12.85 -0.78
C VAL A 12 -9.04 -11.60 -1.44
N VAL A 13 -10.34 -11.36 -1.31
CA VAL A 13 -10.99 -10.14 -1.79
C VAL A 13 -11.12 -9.17 -0.62
N GLY A 14 -10.43 -8.03 -0.71
CA GLY A 14 -10.52 -6.94 0.25
C GLY A 14 -11.38 -5.79 -0.25
N THR A 15 -11.55 -4.79 0.58
CA THR A 15 -12.32 -3.57 0.31
C THR A 15 -11.37 -2.40 0.06
N GLN A 16 -11.63 -1.64 -1.02
CA GLN A 16 -10.94 -0.37 -1.26
C GLN A 16 -11.98 0.74 -1.48
N LEU A 17 -12.13 1.62 -0.48
CA LEU A 17 -13.09 2.71 -0.55
C LEU A 17 -12.53 3.90 -1.34
N HIS A 18 -13.16 4.20 -2.47
CA HIS A 18 -12.99 5.45 -3.19
C HIS A 18 -14.31 6.24 -3.11
N PRO A 19 -14.36 7.36 -2.37
CA PRO A 19 -15.61 8.08 -2.08
C PRO A 19 -16.46 8.40 -3.30
N TRP A 20 -15.84 8.91 -4.36
CA TRP A 20 -16.54 9.40 -5.56
C TRP A 20 -17.20 8.31 -6.42
N VAL A 21 -16.94 7.03 -6.15
CA VAL A 21 -17.56 5.88 -6.85
C VAL A 21 -18.32 4.95 -5.92
N SER A 22 -18.38 5.27 -4.63
CA SER A 22 -19.03 4.44 -3.60
C SER A 22 -20.24 5.17 -3.00
N PRO A 23 -21.46 4.60 -3.03
CA PRO A 23 -22.64 5.20 -2.41
C PRO A 23 -22.55 5.15 -0.86
N PRO A 24 -23.35 6.02 -0.16
CA PRO A 24 -24.19 7.09 -0.69
C PRO A 24 -23.40 8.29 -1.21
N PHE A 25 -23.90 8.95 -2.27
CA PHE A 25 -23.25 10.11 -2.91
C PHE A 25 -23.80 11.41 -2.32
N GLU A 26 -23.31 11.80 -1.16
CA GLU A 26 -23.78 12.97 -0.41
C GLU A 26 -22.73 14.08 -0.36
N GLU A 27 -21.45 13.75 -0.58
CA GLU A 27 -20.36 14.71 -0.60
C GLU A 27 -20.14 15.35 -1.97
N GLU A 28 -19.61 16.56 -1.96
CA GLU A 28 -19.04 17.17 -3.15
C GLU A 28 -17.74 16.46 -3.55
N VAL A 29 -17.56 16.20 -4.84
CA VAL A 29 -16.32 15.58 -5.38
C VAL A 29 -15.23 16.63 -5.41
N THR A 30 -14.41 16.65 -4.36
CA THR A 30 -13.25 17.53 -4.21
C THR A 30 -11.98 16.72 -3.96
N GLU A 31 -10.82 17.38 -4.01
CA GLU A 31 -9.56 16.70 -3.67
C GLU A 31 -9.57 16.23 -2.20
N ALA A 32 -10.06 17.05 -1.28
CA ALA A 32 -10.17 16.68 0.14
C ALA A 32 -11.07 15.44 0.34
N ASN A 33 -12.28 15.46 -0.24
CA ASN A 33 -13.26 14.39 -0.11
C ASN A 33 -12.89 13.12 -0.88
N SER A 34 -11.82 13.15 -1.68
CA SER A 34 -11.28 11.95 -2.34
C SER A 34 -10.51 11.04 -1.38
N TYR A 35 -10.17 11.53 -0.18
CA TYR A 35 -9.58 10.73 0.89
C TYR A 35 -10.70 10.27 1.84
N PRO A 36 -10.95 8.96 2.02
CA PRO A 36 -12.03 8.47 2.87
C PRO A 36 -12.03 9.06 4.27
N GLY A 37 -10.88 9.12 4.91
CA GLY A 37 -10.73 9.63 6.28
C GLY A 37 -10.97 11.14 6.46
N ASN A 38 -11.20 11.89 5.37
CA ASN A 38 -11.60 13.30 5.44
C ASN A 38 -13.12 13.48 5.42
N LEU A 39 -13.86 12.41 5.11
CA LEU A 39 -15.32 12.47 5.10
C LEU A 39 -15.88 12.62 6.53
N PRO A 40 -17.08 13.19 6.68
CA PRO A 40 -17.81 13.08 7.93
C PRO A 40 -17.94 11.61 8.36
N GLN A 41 -17.71 11.32 9.63
CA GLN A 41 -17.67 9.95 10.17
C GLN A 41 -18.85 9.09 9.74
N GLN A 42 -20.07 9.62 9.83
CA GLN A 42 -21.28 8.89 9.44
C GLN A 42 -21.31 8.54 7.96
N LEU A 43 -20.81 9.43 7.10
CA LEU A 43 -20.78 9.22 5.66
C LEU A 43 -19.70 8.21 5.28
N GLU A 44 -18.48 8.31 5.83
CA GLU A 44 -17.41 7.32 5.61
C GLU A 44 -17.89 5.93 6.01
N ARG A 45 -18.50 5.80 7.21
CA ARG A 45 -19.06 4.55 7.72
C ARG A 45 -20.16 4.00 6.79
N ALA A 46 -21.09 4.84 6.34
CA ALA A 46 -22.17 4.42 5.44
C ALA A 46 -21.65 3.90 4.09
N LYS A 47 -20.67 4.60 3.50
CA LYS A 47 -20.01 4.18 2.26
C LYS A 47 -19.25 2.86 2.44
N LEU A 48 -18.47 2.75 3.51
CA LEU A 48 -17.72 1.54 3.81
C LEU A 48 -18.64 0.34 4.04
N LYS A 49 -19.74 0.54 4.78
CA LYS A 49 -20.77 -0.49 4.98
C LYS A 49 -21.38 -0.94 3.66
N ALA A 50 -21.86 0.00 2.84
CA ALA A 50 -22.47 -0.32 1.55
C ALA A 50 -21.51 -1.08 0.63
N LEU A 51 -20.23 -0.69 0.59
CA LEU A 51 -19.21 -1.35 -0.22
C LEU A 51 -18.90 -2.76 0.32
N THR A 52 -18.80 -2.91 1.65
CA THR A 52 -18.59 -4.20 2.32
C THR A 52 -19.71 -5.19 1.98
N GLU A 53 -20.98 -4.76 2.14
CA GLU A 53 -22.16 -5.57 1.83
C GLU A 53 -22.20 -5.94 0.33
N LYS A 54 -21.81 -5.01 -0.55
CA LYS A 54 -21.77 -5.27 -1.99
C LYS A 54 -20.68 -6.27 -2.40
N ILE A 55 -19.54 -6.24 -1.74
CA ILE A 55 -18.48 -7.24 -1.96
C ILE A 55 -18.92 -8.60 -1.42
N GLU A 56 -19.51 -8.66 -0.22
CA GLU A 56 -20.05 -9.87 0.37
C GLU A 56 -21.08 -10.53 -0.54
N GLU A 57 -22.05 -9.75 -1.06
CA GLU A 57 -23.07 -10.22 -2.01
C GLU A 57 -22.45 -10.84 -3.27
N ASN A 58 -21.47 -10.16 -3.87
CA ASN A 58 -20.90 -10.59 -5.15
C ASN A 58 -19.82 -11.67 -5.02
N CYS A 59 -19.04 -11.65 -3.94
CA CYS A 59 -17.94 -12.57 -3.72
C CYS A 59 -18.30 -13.75 -2.81
N GLY A 60 -19.42 -13.68 -2.07
CA GLY A 60 -19.93 -14.77 -1.23
C GLY A 60 -19.22 -14.87 0.13
N GLU A 61 -18.43 -13.86 0.50
CA GLU A 61 -17.76 -13.75 1.79
C GLU A 61 -17.56 -12.28 2.15
N ARG A 62 -17.74 -11.98 3.44
CA ARG A 62 -17.50 -10.65 3.98
C ARG A 62 -16.00 -10.31 3.92
N PRO A 63 -15.61 -9.18 3.32
CA PRO A 63 -14.23 -8.77 3.29
C PRO A 63 -13.77 -8.34 4.69
N VAL A 64 -12.57 -8.75 5.08
CA VAL A 64 -11.93 -8.42 6.36
C VAL A 64 -10.55 -7.76 6.18
N VAL A 65 -10.16 -7.52 4.93
CA VAL A 65 -8.96 -6.77 4.55
C VAL A 65 -9.40 -5.45 3.93
N TYR A 66 -8.85 -4.35 4.40
CA TYR A 66 -9.15 -2.99 3.93
C TYR A 66 -7.92 -2.31 3.33
N ARG A 67 -8.18 -1.41 2.41
CA ARG A 67 -7.25 -0.40 1.94
C ARG A 67 -8.00 0.88 1.64
N ALA A 68 -7.63 1.98 2.28
CA ALA A 68 -8.21 3.27 1.95
C ALA A 68 -7.81 3.71 0.53
N GLY A 69 -8.76 4.19 -0.23
CA GLY A 69 -8.49 4.85 -1.51
C GLY A 69 -7.52 6.01 -1.30
N ARG A 70 -6.55 6.19 -2.20
CA ARG A 70 -5.49 7.20 -2.09
C ARG A 70 -4.67 7.12 -0.77
N ALA A 71 -4.64 5.96 -0.11
CA ALA A 71 -4.04 5.79 1.21
C ALA A 71 -4.68 6.71 2.29
N GLY A 72 -5.93 7.06 2.13
CA GLY A 72 -6.64 8.08 2.90
C GLY A 72 -7.26 7.57 4.21
N LEU A 73 -6.54 6.75 4.98
CA LEU A 73 -6.99 6.33 6.32
C LEU A 73 -7.01 7.54 7.26
N GLY A 74 -8.10 7.72 7.98
CA GLY A 74 -8.27 8.79 8.95
C GLY A 74 -8.69 8.28 10.33
N PRO A 75 -8.75 9.17 11.34
CA PRO A 75 -9.16 8.77 12.70
C PRO A 75 -10.55 8.12 12.75
N ASN A 76 -11.49 8.61 11.95
CA ASN A 76 -12.85 8.08 11.89
C ASN A 76 -12.92 6.71 11.22
N SER A 77 -11.96 6.40 10.32
CA SER A 77 -11.90 5.11 9.65
C SER A 77 -11.73 3.95 10.63
N ILE A 78 -10.98 4.18 11.72
CA ILE A 78 -10.63 3.14 12.70
C ILE A 78 -11.90 2.53 13.32
N GLU A 79 -12.78 3.38 13.84
CA GLU A 79 -14.04 2.95 14.46
C GLU A 79 -14.93 2.21 13.47
N ALA A 80 -15.06 2.72 12.24
CA ALA A 80 -15.86 2.08 11.20
C ALA A 80 -15.28 0.71 10.78
N LEU A 81 -13.97 0.57 10.73
CA LEU A 81 -13.31 -0.71 10.44
C LEU A 81 -13.53 -1.75 11.55
N GLU A 82 -13.38 -1.34 12.82
CA GLU A 82 -13.63 -2.22 13.97
C GLU A 82 -15.08 -2.70 14.02
N GLU A 83 -16.05 -1.78 13.89
CA GLU A 83 -17.49 -2.12 13.88
C GLU A 83 -17.88 -3.06 12.73
N LEU A 84 -17.27 -2.92 11.57
CA LEU A 84 -17.53 -3.76 10.41
C LEU A 84 -16.74 -5.06 10.42
N GLY A 85 -15.86 -5.27 11.42
CA GLY A 85 -15.14 -6.51 11.63
C GLY A 85 -13.90 -6.69 10.74
N TYR A 86 -13.29 -5.59 10.27
CA TYR A 86 -12.03 -5.66 9.56
C TYR A 86 -10.90 -6.09 10.47
N GLN A 87 -9.98 -6.90 9.96
CA GLN A 87 -8.86 -7.48 10.69
C GLN A 87 -7.51 -6.93 10.21
N VAL A 88 -7.41 -6.59 8.93
CA VAL A 88 -6.17 -6.10 8.33
C VAL A 88 -6.43 -4.81 7.56
N ASP A 89 -5.57 -3.82 7.76
CA ASP A 89 -5.46 -2.63 6.90
C ASP A 89 -4.13 -2.63 6.15
N THR A 90 -4.12 -2.03 4.98
CA THR A 90 -2.93 -1.90 4.12
C THR A 90 -2.81 -0.49 3.56
N SER A 91 -3.31 0.51 4.29
CA SER A 91 -3.42 1.88 3.79
C SER A 91 -2.17 2.71 3.99
N VAL A 92 -1.37 2.43 5.02
CA VAL A 92 -0.20 3.25 5.37
C VAL A 92 0.88 3.17 4.30
N VAL A 93 1.33 4.33 3.86
CA VAL A 93 2.44 4.50 2.89
C VAL A 93 3.64 5.11 3.61
N PRO A 94 4.57 4.33 4.14
CA PRO A 94 5.68 4.82 4.95
C PRO A 94 6.47 5.95 4.28
N HIS A 95 6.99 6.85 5.10
CA HIS A 95 7.86 7.96 4.69
C HIS A 95 7.22 8.89 3.65
N THR A 96 5.89 9.09 3.72
CA THR A 96 5.16 9.89 2.74
C THR A 96 4.24 10.89 3.42
N ASP A 97 4.35 12.16 3.02
CA ASP A 97 3.48 13.25 3.43
C ASP A 97 2.52 13.60 2.30
N PHE A 98 1.23 13.33 2.48
CA PHE A 98 0.18 13.67 1.52
C PHE A 98 -0.57 14.97 1.87
N ARG A 99 -0.16 15.73 2.90
CA ARG A 99 -0.84 16.98 3.32
C ARG A 99 -0.90 18.02 2.22
N HIS A 100 0.07 18.02 1.30
CA HIS A 100 0.05 18.92 0.14
C HIS A 100 -1.08 18.60 -0.87
N GLN A 101 -1.70 17.42 -0.74
CA GLN A 101 -2.90 16.98 -1.47
C GLN A 101 -4.10 16.80 -0.53
N LEU A 102 -4.07 17.41 0.64
CA LEU A 102 -5.10 17.30 1.69
C LEU A 102 -5.29 15.86 2.24
N GLY A 103 -4.30 15.01 2.06
CA GLY A 103 -4.27 13.64 2.59
C GLY A 103 -3.52 13.51 3.90
N PRO A 104 -3.37 12.27 4.42
CA PRO A 104 -2.69 12.00 5.68
C PRO A 104 -1.17 12.20 5.61
N ASP A 105 -0.55 12.31 6.77
CA ASP A 105 0.90 12.34 6.92
C ASP A 105 1.41 11.02 7.49
N TYR A 106 2.17 10.27 6.68
CA TYR A 106 2.83 9.02 7.05
C TYR A 106 4.36 9.17 7.11
N SER A 107 4.88 10.39 7.25
CA SER A 107 6.32 10.65 7.24
C SER A 107 7.09 9.84 8.27
N ASP A 108 6.50 9.64 9.45
CA ASP A 108 7.12 9.00 10.60
C ASP A 108 6.79 7.50 10.71
N TYR A 109 5.98 6.96 9.80
CA TYR A 109 5.65 5.54 9.81
C TYR A 109 6.78 4.70 9.21
N ALA A 110 7.06 3.58 9.86
CA ALA A 110 8.02 2.58 9.41
C ALA A 110 7.38 1.51 8.51
N LEU A 111 8.21 0.58 8.02
CA LEU A 111 7.74 -0.55 7.21
C LEU A 111 7.21 -1.72 8.06
N ASP A 112 7.42 -1.66 9.37
CA ASP A 112 6.99 -2.75 10.24
C ASP A 112 5.49 -2.79 10.39
N PRO A 113 4.88 -3.98 10.39
CA PRO A 113 3.51 -4.15 10.80
C PRO A 113 3.28 -3.66 12.22
N PHE A 114 2.09 -3.11 12.48
CA PHE A 114 1.69 -2.69 13.81
C PHE A 114 0.20 -2.87 14.04
N TRP A 115 -0.15 -3.05 15.31
CA TRP A 115 -1.53 -3.18 15.73
C TRP A 115 -2.11 -1.82 16.10
N PHE A 116 -3.36 -1.57 15.67
CA PHE A 116 -4.09 -0.36 16.01
C PHE A 116 -5.57 -0.67 16.30
N GLY A 117 -6.37 0.37 16.57
CA GLY A 117 -7.74 0.26 17.03
C GLY A 117 -7.83 0.36 18.55
N GLN A 118 -9.05 0.47 19.08
CA GLN A 118 -9.30 0.63 20.53
C GLN A 118 -8.83 -0.59 21.33
N GLU A 119 -9.01 -1.80 20.77
CA GLU A 119 -8.61 -3.04 21.38
C GLU A 119 -7.44 -3.72 20.64
N ARG A 120 -6.71 -2.98 19.80
CA ARG A 120 -5.61 -3.47 18.95
C ARG A 120 -6.03 -4.68 18.10
N ARG A 121 -7.20 -4.61 17.49
CA ARG A 121 -7.75 -5.71 16.69
C ARG A 121 -7.38 -5.68 15.22
N ILE A 122 -6.91 -4.55 14.71
CA ILE A 122 -6.59 -4.37 13.31
C ILE A 122 -5.08 -4.36 13.15
N LEU A 123 -4.59 -5.23 12.27
CA LEU A 123 -3.18 -5.26 11.87
C LEU A 123 -2.97 -4.34 10.67
N GLU A 124 -2.15 -3.31 10.82
CA GLU A 124 -1.62 -2.60 9.67
C GLU A 124 -0.46 -3.36 9.04
N LEU A 125 -0.56 -3.59 7.74
CA LEU A 125 0.52 -4.08 6.89
C LEU A 125 0.93 -2.95 5.93
N PRO A 126 1.89 -2.10 6.32
CA PRO A 126 2.27 -0.93 5.53
C PRO A 126 2.76 -1.32 4.14
N LEU A 127 2.50 -0.46 3.17
CA LEU A 127 3.08 -0.61 1.84
C LEU A 127 4.61 -0.68 1.95
N THR A 128 5.23 -1.64 1.27
CA THR A 128 6.70 -1.74 1.27
C THR A 128 7.29 -0.59 0.48
N ARG A 129 7.62 0.48 1.21
CA ARG A 129 8.29 1.69 0.70
C ARG A 129 9.40 2.10 1.66
N GLY A 130 10.64 2.10 1.17
CA GLY A 130 11.82 2.40 1.99
C GLY A 130 12.87 3.19 1.24
N PHE A 131 13.97 3.43 1.93
CA PHE A 131 15.14 4.08 1.37
C PHE A 131 16.19 3.04 0.98
N THR A 132 16.82 3.25 -0.17
CA THR A 132 17.93 2.44 -0.67
C THR A 132 19.18 3.29 -0.86
N GLY A 133 20.35 2.64 -0.85
CA GLY A 133 21.65 3.27 -1.06
C GLY A 133 22.49 3.41 0.19
N PRO A 134 23.76 3.80 0.03
CA PRO A 134 24.70 3.92 1.14
C PRO A 134 24.25 4.85 2.27
N LEU A 135 23.43 5.86 1.93
CA LEU A 135 22.90 6.84 2.87
C LEU A 135 21.49 6.50 3.39
N ARG A 136 20.97 5.29 3.11
CA ARG A 136 19.60 4.89 3.49
C ARG A 136 19.30 5.02 4.99
N LYS A 137 20.31 4.81 5.83
CA LYS A 137 20.19 4.95 7.30
C LYS A 137 19.91 6.38 7.76
N LEU A 138 20.18 7.39 6.91
CA LEU A 138 19.75 8.76 7.17
C LEU A 138 18.23 8.91 7.01
N GLY A 139 17.60 7.97 6.31
CA GLY A 139 16.16 7.82 6.19
C GLY A 139 15.41 9.09 5.83
N PRO A 140 14.22 9.30 6.45
CA PRO A 140 13.38 10.46 6.18
C PRO A 140 14.08 11.78 6.51
N LEU A 141 14.89 11.83 7.57
CA LEU A 141 15.60 13.04 7.99
C LEU A 141 16.56 13.53 6.91
N GLY A 142 17.42 12.64 6.39
CA GLY A 142 18.33 12.97 5.30
C GLY A 142 17.60 13.36 4.02
N TYR A 143 16.57 12.61 3.66
CA TYR A 143 15.78 12.88 2.46
C TYR A 143 15.05 14.23 2.54
N ASN A 144 14.45 14.55 3.70
CA ASN A 144 13.75 15.81 3.93
C ASN A 144 14.74 17.00 4.01
N MET A 145 15.91 16.82 4.62
CA MET A 145 16.95 17.87 4.64
C MET A 145 17.43 18.22 3.23
N LEU A 146 17.69 17.20 2.39
CA LEU A 146 18.08 17.39 1.00
C LEU A 146 16.96 18.03 0.16
N GLY A 147 15.69 17.78 0.51
CA GLY A 147 14.51 18.30 -0.20
C GLY A 147 14.05 19.68 0.24
N ARG A 148 14.69 20.32 1.23
CA ARG A 148 14.30 21.64 1.75
C ARG A 148 15.23 22.77 1.26
N GLY A 149 14.69 23.99 1.19
CA GLY A 149 15.45 25.21 0.89
C GLY A 149 16.28 25.15 -0.39
N VAL A 150 17.56 25.49 -0.31
CA VAL A 150 18.51 25.50 -1.43
C VAL A 150 18.66 24.13 -2.08
N GLY A 151 18.59 23.05 -1.30
CA GLY A 151 18.67 21.67 -1.81
C GLY A 151 17.53 21.36 -2.79
N ARG A 152 16.32 21.84 -2.54
CA ARG A 152 15.17 21.71 -3.45
C ARG A 152 15.38 22.54 -4.74
N ALA A 153 15.86 23.76 -4.59
CA ALA A 153 16.13 24.67 -5.73
C ALA A 153 17.20 24.10 -6.67
N LEU A 154 18.23 23.48 -6.13
CA LEU A 154 19.32 22.82 -6.86
C LEU A 154 19.00 21.39 -7.32
N ARG A 155 17.78 20.90 -7.06
CA ARG A 155 17.36 19.52 -7.36
C ARG A 155 18.29 18.44 -6.75
N VAL A 156 18.92 18.74 -5.60
CA VAL A 156 19.85 17.84 -4.91
C VAL A 156 19.25 16.46 -4.66
N PRO A 157 17.98 16.29 -4.24
CA PRO A 157 17.39 14.95 -4.09
C PRO A 157 17.41 14.14 -5.38
N GLY A 158 17.17 14.77 -6.53
CA GLY A 158 17.21 14.12 -7.83
C GLY A 158 18.64 13.73 -8.25
N ILE A 159 19.65 14.52 -7.90
CA ILE A 159 21.05 14.21 -8.18
C ILE A 159 21.52 13.05 -7.28
N VAL A 160 21.21 13.11 -5.99
CA VAL A 160 21.55 12.07 -5.00
C VAL A 160 20.88 10.75 -5.33
N ALA A 161 19.61 10.78 -5.80
CA ALA A 161 18.90 9.59 -6.28
C ALA A 161 19.51 9.03 -7.57
N ARG A 162 19.89 9.89 -8.55
CA ARG A 162 20.58 9.46 -9.78
C ARG A 162 21.93 8.81 -9.52
N LEU A 163 22.63 9.23 -8.49
CA LEU A 163 23.90 8.65 -8.06
C LEU A 163 23.69 7.44 -7.12
N GLU A 164 22.43 7.01 -6.93
CA GLU A 164 22.02 5.89 -6.06
C GLU A 164 22.50 5.99 -4.59
N PHE A 165 22.85 7.19 -4.12
CA PHE A 165 23.29 7.39 -2.73
C PHE A 165 22.13 7.32 -1.74
N LEU A 166 20.95 7.86 -2.10
CA LEU A 166 19.72 7.83 -1.31
C LEU A 166 18.53 7.93 -2.24
N GLN A 167 17.78 6.84 -2.37
CA GLN A 167 16.58 6.77 -3.19
C GLN A 167 15.43 6.24 -2.36
N ARG A 168 14.23 6.85 -2.49
CA ARG A 168 13.00 6.30 -1.91
C ARG A 168 12.33 5.43 -2.95
N VAL A 169 12.24 4.14 -2.67
CA VAL A 169 11.70 3.12 -3.57
C VAL A 169 10.45 2.48 -2.98
N THR A 170 9.47 2.18 -3.82
CA THR A 170 8.29 1.39 -3.47
C THR A 170 8.40 0.03 -4.12
N LEU A 171 7.97 -1.02 -3.45
CA LEU A 171 7.96 -2.36 -4.01
C LEU A 171 6.77 -2.52 -4.97
N THR A 172 6.98 -2.08 -6.20
CA THR A 172 5.99 -2.08 -7.28
C THR A 172 6.69 -2.14 -8.63
N PRO A 173 6.14 -2.84 -9.62
CA PRO A 173 6.65 -2.77 -11.00
C PRO A 173 6.23 -1.48 -11.74
N GLU A 174 5.42 -0.61 -11.10
CA GLU A 174 4.93 0.64 -11.66
C GLU A 174 5.99 1.74 -11.59
N GLY A 175 6.79 1.86 -12.64
CA GLY A 175 7.85 2.85 -12.75
C GLY A 175 9.13 2.53 -11.96
N ILE A 176 9.22 1.35 -11.34
CA ILE A 176 10.38 0.84 -10.62
C ILE A 176 10.94 -0.37 -11.37
N THR A 177 12.25 -0.45 -11.49
CA THR A 177 12.93 -1.55 -12.15
C THR A 177 13.05 -2.77 -11.25
N LEU A 178 13.23 -3.96 -11.86
CA LEU A 178 13.47 -5.19 -11.11
C LEU A 178 14.69 -5.08 -10.19
N SER A 179 15.75 -4.41 -10.62
CA SER A 179 16.96 -4.20 -9.81
C SER A 179 16.72 -3.33 -8.59
N GLU A 180 15.92 -2.27 -8.72
CA GLU A 180 15.52 -1.41 -7.60
C GLU A 180 14.62 -2.16 -6.61
N MET A 181 13.68 -2.98 -7.11
CA MET A 181 12.82 -3.81 -6.26
C MET A 181 13.64 -4.82 -5.46
N LYS A 182 14.59 -5.53 -6.10
CA LYS A 182 15.50 -6.47 -5.44
C LYS A 182 16.35 -5.78 -4.39
N ARG A 183 16.96 -4.65 -4.75
CA ARG A 183 17.79 -3.86 -3.83
C ARG A 183 17.02 -3.40 -2.60
N LEU A 184 15.78 -2.87 -2.78
CA LEU A 184 14.92 -2.51 -1.67
C LEU A 184 14.68 -3.70 -0.72
N THR A 185 14.38 -4.87 -1.29
CA THR A 185 14.12 -6.08 -0.51
C THR A 185 15.37 -6.54 0.25
N GLU A 186 16.53 -6.60 -0.41
CA GLU A 186 17.80 -7.02 0.21
C GLU A 186 18.21 -6.08 1.35
N GLU A 187 18.14 -4.78 1.12
CA GLU A 187 18.51 -3.77 2.11
C GLU A 187 17.53 -3.77 3.30
N ALA A 188 16.23 -3.93 3.04
CA ALA A 188 15.23 -4.06 4.10
C ALA A 188 15.38 -5.36 4.91
N LEU A 189 15.72 -6.49 4.25
CA LEU A 189 16.07 -7.74 4.93
C LEU A 189 17.30 -7.59 5.83
N ALA A 190 18.33 -6.88 5.34
CA ALA A 190 19.54 -6.57 6.12
C ALA A 190 19.23 -5.68 7.34
N ASP A 191 18.22 -4.83 7.24
CA ASP A 191 17.71 -3.99 8.33
C ASP A 191 16.69 -4.72 9.24
N GLY A 192 16.50 -6.05 9.06
CA GLY A 192 15.69 -6.90 9.92
C GLY A 192 14.23 -7.07 9.49
N ARG A 193 13.79 -6.47 8.39
CA ARG A 193 12.41 -6.60 7.89
C ARG A 193 12.16 -8.00 7.36
N ARG A 194 10.92 -8.51 7.54
CA ARG A 194 10.54 -9.87 7.13
C ARG A 194 9.24 -9.93 6.33
N ILE A 195 8.45 -8.86 6.32
CA ILE A 195 7.17 -8.80 5.62
C ILE A 195 7.27 -7.76 4.49
N PHE A 196 6.89 -8.18 3.28
CA PHE A 196 6.98 -7.39 2.07
C PHE A 196 5.66 -7.47 1.29
N GLY A 197 5.11 -6.32 0.92
CA GLY A 197 3.93 -6.22 0.07
C GLY A 197 4.32 -5.75 -1.34
N LEU A 198 4.31 -6.65 -2.31
CA LEU A 198 4.36 -6.28 -3.73
C LEU A 198 2.98 -5.76 -4.14
N SER A 199 2.91 -4.53 -4.64
CA SER A 199 1.64 -3.90 -4.99
C SER A 199 1.66 -3.24 -6.35
N PHE A 200 0.53 -3.27 -7.04
CA PHE A 200 0.31 -2.54 -8.28
C PHE A 200 -1.19 -2.34 -8.54
N HIS A 201 -1.53 -1.44 -9.46
CA HIS A 201 -2.91 -1.23 -9.88
C HIS A 201 -3.28 -2.23 -10.98
N SER A 202 -4.40 -2.93 -10.83
CA SER A 202 -4.86 -3.92 -11.82
C SER A 202 -4.99 -3.36 -13.25
N PRO A 203 -5.36 -2.09 -13.51
CA PRO A 203 -5.35 -1.54 -14.86
C PRO A 203 -3.96 -1.52 -15.53
N SER A 204 -2.86 -1.61 -14.76
CA SER A 204 -1.51 -1.69 -15.35
C SER A 204 -1.21 -2.99 -16.10
N VAL A 205 -2.09 -4.00 -16.01
CA VAL A 205 -1.97 -5.22 -16.84
C VAL A 205 -2.52 -5.02 -18.26
N LEU A 206 -3.23 -3.90 -18.51
CA LEU A 206 -3.78 -3.57 -19.82
C LEU A 206 -3.08 -2.34 -20.42
N PRO A 207 -2.62 -2.42 -21.68
CA PRO A 207 -1.97 -1.29 -22.36
C PRO A 207 -2.88 -0.05 -22.41
N GLY A 208 -2.32 1.10 -22.09
CA GLY A 208 -2.99 2.40 -22.17
C GLY A 208 -3.90 2.75 -20.98
N CYS A 209 -4.14 1.82 -20.04
CA CYS A 209 -5.01 2.06 -18.88
C CYS A 209 -4.31 2.78 -17.72
N THR A 210 -2.99 2.86 -17.72
CA THR A 210 -2.20 3.62 -16.75
C THR A 210 -1.03 4.35 -17.43
N PRO A 211 -0.48 5.39 -16.81
CA PRO A 211 0.70 6.06 -17.35
C PRO A 211 1.96 5.18 -17.34
N TYR A 212 1.97 4.10 -16.58
CA TYR A 212 3.11 3.18 -16.44
C TYR A 212 3.20 2.19 -17.60
N VAL A 213 2.05 1.75 -18.13
CA VAL A 213 1.97 0.70 -19.15
C VAL A 213 1.15 1.21 -20.34
N ARG A 214 1.83 1.77 -21.35
CA ARG A 214 1.18 2.44 -22.49
C ARG A 214 1.09 1.58 -23.74
N THR A 215 1.89 0.52 -23.86
CA THR A 215 2.00 -0.32 -25.05
C THR A 215 1.97 -1.80 -24.69
N GLU A 216 1.68 -2.68 -25.67
CA GLU A 216 1.73 -4.13 -25.51
C GLU A 216 3.11 -4.63 -25.03
N GLY A 217 4.19 -4.05 -25.57
CA GLY A 217 5.55 -4.38 -25.13
C GLY A 217 5.81 -3.98 -23.67
N ALA A 218 5.24 -2.84 -23.23
CA ALA A 218 5.32 -2.42 -21.84
C ALA A 218 4.50 -3.35 -20.91
N ALA A 219 3.33 -3.82 -21.35
CA ALA A 219 2.51 -4.76 -20.57
C ALA A 219 3.22 -6.11 -20.41
N LYS A 220 3.83 -6.63 -21.48
CA LYS A 220 4.63 -7.86 -21.42
C LYS A 220 5.80 -7.73 -20.44
N LYS A 221 6.56 -6.63 -20.53
CA LYS A 221 7.67 -6.35 -19.61
C LYS A 221 7.21 -6.18 -18.16
N PHE A 222 6.04 -5.58 -17.96
CA PHE A 222 5.43 -5.40 -16.64
C PHE A 222 5.13 -6.75 -15.98
N LEU A 223 4.46 -7.67 -16.70
CA LEU A 223 4.17 -9.02 -16.22
C LEU A 223 5.45 -9.83 -15.99
N GLU A 224 6.40 -9.77 -16.93
CA GLU A 224 7.71 -10.41 -16.78
C GLU A 224 8.46 -9.90 -15.55
N THR A 225 8.37 -8.63 -15.24
CA THR A 225 8.99 -8.05 -14.03
C THR A 225 8.37 -8.64 -12.76
N ILE A 226 7.05 -8.84 -12.72
CA ILE A 226 6.37 -9.49 -11.60
C ILE A 226 6.85 -10.93 -11.45
N ASP A 227 6.84 -11.71 -12.54
CA ASP A 227 7.26 -13.11 -12.54
C ASP A 227 8.71 -13.28 -12.05
N LEU A 228 9.62 -12.46 -12.58
CA LEU A 228 11.03 -12.47 -12.20
C LEU A 228 11.26 -12.06 -10.74
N TYR A 229 10.48 -11.09 -10.24
CA TYR A 229 10.58 -10.69 -8.84
C TYR A 229 10.03 -11.79 -7.91
N VAL A 230 8.90 -12.37 -8.23
CA VAL A 230 8.31 -13.48 -7.45
C VAL A 230 9.24 -14.69 -7.43
N ALA A 231 9.79 -15.08 -8.59
CA ALA A 231 10.77 -16.17 -8.69
C ALA A 231 12.03 -15.90 -7.86
N TYR A 232 12.52 -14.65 -7.86
CA TYR A 232 13.64 -14.23 -7.02
C TYR A 232 13.30 -14.32 -5.53
N PHE A 233 12.16 -13.77 -5.11
CA PHE A 233 11.76 -13.74 -3.71
C PHE A 233 11.54 -15.15 -3.13
N LEU A 234 10.80 -15.99 -3.85
CA LEU A 234 10.51 -17.36 -3.41
C LEU A 234 11.72 -18.29 -3.56
N GLY A 235 12.41 -18.23 -4.70
CA GLY A 235 13.47 -19.19 -5.04
C GLY A 235 14.85 -18.83 -4.51
N GLN A 236 15.25 -17.55 -4.58
CA GLN A 236 16.62 -17.15 -4.17
C GLN A 236 16.68 -16.68 -2.71
N LEU A 237 15.65 -15.96 -2.22
CA LEU A 237 15.61 -15.49 -0.83
C LEU A 237 14.95 -16.50 0.12
N GLY A 238 14.29 -17.56 -0.40
CA GLY A 238 13.55 -18.52 0.40
C GLY A 238 12.31 -17.91 1.07
N GLY A 239 11.74 -16.86 0.45
CA GLY A 239 10.53 -16.22 0.93
C GLY A 239 9.30 -17.11 0.80
N GLU A 240 8.23 -16.76 1.48
CA GLU A 240 6.93 -17.43 1.42
C GLU A 240 5.87 -16.45 0.93
N ALA A 241 4.97 -16.90 0.06
CA ALA A 241 3.81 -16.12 -0.37
C ALA A 241 2.67 -16.35 0.62
N LEU A 242 2.19 -15.28 1.24
CA LEU A 242 1.14 -15.29 2.24
C LEU A 242 0.05 -14.28 1.89
N THR A 243 -1.18 -14.60 2.23
CA THR A 243 -2.26 -13.62 2.24
C THR A 243 -2.15 -12.71 3.48
N PRO A 244 -2.73 -11.49 3.45
CA PRO A 244 -2.79 -10.64 4.63
C PRO A 244 -3.40 -11.31 5.87
N LEU A 245 -4.37 -12.21 5.67
CA LEU A 245 -5.00 -12.95 6.76
C LEU A 245 -4.10 -14.03 7.37
N GLU A 246 -3.26 -14.68 6.57
CA GLU A 246 -2.27 -15.63 7.09
C GLU A 246 -1.21 -14.91 7.92
N ILE A 247 -0.77 -13.72 7.48
CA ILE A 247 0.14 -12.88 8.27
C ILE A 247 -0.53 -12.45 9.58
N TYR A 248 -1.79 -11.99 9.52
CA TYR A 248 -2.56 -11.63 10.71
C TYR A 248 -2.61 -12.77 11.73
N ARG A 249 -2.95 -13.99 11.31
CA ARG A 249 -3.03 -15.15 12.19
C ARG A 249 -1.68 -15.47 12.84
N ARG A 250 -0.59 -15.53 12.07
CA ARG A 250 0.75 -15.79 12.59
C ARG A 250 1.18 -14.76 13.63
N LEU A 251 1.00 -13.47 13.34
CA LEU A 251 1.39 -12.41 14.29
C LEU A 251 0.48 -12.33 15.51
N ASN A 252 -0.78 -12.75 15.40
CA ASN A 252 -1.69 -12.81 16.55
C ASN A 252 -1.40 -14.00 17.45
N ASP A 253 -1.01 -15.14 16.88
CA ASP A 253 -0.65 -16.36 17.63
C ASP A 253 0.68 -16.18 18.38
N ASP A 254 1.65 -15.44 17.79
CA ASP A 254 2.93 -15.11 18.43
C ASP A 254 2.80 -14.09 19.58
N ALA A 255 1.67 -13.35 19.64
CA ALA A 255 1.40 -12.35 20.67
C ALA A 255 0.68 -12.90 21.92
N ASN A 256 0.16 -14.13 21.88
CA ASN A 256 -0.51 -14.84 22.96
C ASN A 256 0.40 -15.90 23.57
#